data_1d159bf5f0f468b236d1fb10aeddd39f
#
_entry.id   1d159bf5f0f468b236d1fb10aeddd39f
#
_cell.length_a   1.000
_cell.length_b   1.000
_cell.length_c   1.000
_cell.angle_alpha   90.00
_cell.angle_beta   90.00
_cell.angle_gamma   90.00
#
_symmetry.space_group_name_H-M   'P 1'
#
loop_
_entity.id
_entity.type
_entity.pdbx_description
1 polymer ?
#
loop_
_entity_poly.entity_id
_entity_poly.type
_entity_poly.pdbx_seq_one_letter_code
_entity_poly.pdbx_strand_id
1 'polypeptide(L)'
;MTKKGTGYTLEDFAPVCNLSAVPLVWCVKEDSPYKTMKDFITAARTKKMRYSTYGALTAAHIAMEALAKAANFQAIHVPYSGAATAMSAAMGGHVDIAIASGSAGMAGPGKLRMLAIAHSKRLEGYLDIPTLSELGYPINVLTYFGLWAPRGTPKENIQKVYEAHKKAAEERGKEIAETLKKVEHNMLLLSPEDLGAAYRADYDFHKKMLGDMGALVK
;
A
#
# COMPACT_ATOMS: atom_id res chain seq x y z
N MET A 1 -11.94 -5.79 -11.22
CA MET A 1 -11.61 -7.19 -10.83
C MET A 1 -12.58 -7.77 -9.80
N THR A 2 -13.14 -6.98 -8.92
CA THR A 2 -14.04 -7.43 -7.83
C THR A 2 -15.48 -6.96 -7.97
N LYS A 3 -15.81 -6.15 -8.97
CA LYS A 3 -17.17 -5.71 -9.28
C LYS A 3 -17.52 -6.00 -10.73
N LYS A 4 -18.67 -6.64 -10.95
CA LYS A 4 -19.24 -6.83 -12.29
C LYS A 4 -19.77 -5.49 -12.81
N GLY A 5 -19.45 -5.11 -14.04
CA GLY A 5 -20.06 -3.94 -14.70
C GLY A 5 -19.43 -2.58 -14.37
N THR A 6 -18.12 -2.51 -14.12
CA THR A 6 -17.43 -1.22 -13.99
C THR A 6 -17.42 -0.40 -15.29
N GLY A 7 -17.69 -1.04 -16.45
CA GLY A 7 -17.75 -0.40 -17.76
C GLY A 7 -16.39 0.02 -18.33
N TYR A 8 -15.29 -0.25 -17.63
CA TYR A 8 -13.92 0.04 -18.08
C TYR A 8 -12.93 -1.03 -17.62
N THR A 9 -11.81 -1.10 -18.30
CA THR A 9 -10.68 -2.00 -18.03
C THR A 9 -9.39 -1.18 -17.86
N LEU A 10 -8.30 -1.84 -17.52
CA LEU A 10 -6.99 -1.18 -17.43
C LEU A 10 -6.57 -0.57 -18.79
N GLU A 11 -6.91 -1.24 -19.86
CA GLU A 11 -6.58 -0.83 -21.24
C GLU A 11 -7.31 0.43 -21.72
N ASP A 12 -8.33 0.89 -20.99
CA ASP A 12 -9.06 2.12 -21.32
C ASP A 12 -8.34 3.38 -20.84
N PHE A 13 -7.22 3.22 -20.13
CA PHE A 13 -6.40 4.30 -19.59
C PHE A 13 -4.98 4.27 -20.13
N ALA A 14 -4.44 5.46 -20.39
CA ALA A 14 -3.03 5.66 -20.70
C ALA A 14 -2.33 6.32 -19.52
N PRO A 15 -1.20 5.76 -19.01
CA PRO A 15 -0.45 6.38 -17.94
C PRO A 15 0.18 7.71 -18.42
N VAL A 16 0.16 8.73 -17.57
CA VAL A 16 0.77 10.04 -17.86
C VAL A 16 1.99 10.26 -16.96
N CYS A 17 1.82 10.29 -15.68
CA CYS A 17 2.91 10.35 -14.71
C CYS A 17 2.42 9.98 -13.32
N ASN A 18 3.33 9.55 -12.45
CA ASN A 18 3.08 9.46 -11.02
C ASN A 18 3.77 10.62 -10.31
N LEU A 19 3.13 11.18 -9.30
CA LEU A 19 3.70 12.24 -8.46
C LEU A 19 4.20 11.71 -7.14
N SER A 20 3.41 10.84 -6.51
CA SER A 20 3.73 10.30 -5.18
C SER A 20 3.20 8.89 -5.00
N ALA A 21 3.75 8.19 -4.04
CA ALA A 21 3.26 6.89 -3.63
C ALA A 21 3.29 6.75 -2.11
N VAL A 22 2.37 5.93 -1.60
CA VAL A 22 2.25 5.64 -0.17
C VAL A 22 2.29 4.13 0.02
N PRO A 23 3.24 3.59 0.79
CA PRO A 23 3.28 2.18 1.10
C PRO A 23 2.23 1.79 2.14
N LEU A 24 1.90 0.52 2.19
CA LEU A 24 1.17 -0.06 3.30
C LEU A 24 2.11 -0.23 4.50
N VAL A 25 1.58 0.01 5.70
CA VAL A 25 2.26 -0.22 6.97
C VAL A 25 1.49 -1.22 7.81
N TRP A 26 2.20 -2.08 8.54
CA TRP A 26 1.67 -3.03 9.51
C TRP A 26 1.91 -2.50 10.91
N CYS A 27 0.85 -2.17 11.63
CA CYS A 27 0.93 -1.55 12.94
C CYS A 27 0.18 -2.34 14.00
N VAL A 28 0.77 -2.48 15.17
CA VAL A 28 0.14 -3.03 16.37
C VAL A 28 0.03 -1.95 17.44
N LYS A 29 -0.81 -2.18 18.45
CA LYS A 29 -0.84 -1.32 19.64
C LYS A 29 0.55 -1.23 20.27
N GLU A 30 0.93 -0.07 20.83
CA GLU A 30 2.27 0.15 21.38
C GLU A 30 2.64 -0.86 22.48
N ASP A 31 1.71 -1.17 23.38
CA ASP A 31 1.88 -2.14 24.46
C ASP A 31 1.69 -3.60 24.05
N SER A 32 1.45 -3.85 22.74
CA SER A 32 1.34 -5.21 22.19
C SER A 32 2.57 -6.06 22.54
N PRO A 33 2.38 -7.36 22.83
CA PRO A 33 3.49 -8.29 23.05
C PRO A 33 4.35 -8.48 21.80
N TYR A 34 3.82 -8.15 20.60
CA TYR A 34 4.52 -8.27 19.32
C TYR A 34 5.42 -7.06 19.10
N LYS A 35 6.73 -7.23 19.30
CA LYS A 35 7.71 -6.13 19.13
C LYS A 35 8.25 -6.06 17.70
N THR A 36 8.20 -7.18 16.98
CA THR A 36 8.65 -7.32 15.60
C THR A 36 7.59 -8.04 14.75
N MET A 37 7.69 -7.93 13.44
CA MET A 37 6.84 -8.71 12.52
C MET A 37 7.07 -10.22 12.70
N LYS A 38 8.28 -10.64 13.05
CA LYS A 38 8.61 -12.04 13.34
C LYS A 38 7.83 -12.55 14.54
N ASP A 39 7.74 -11.76 15.62
CA ASP A 39 6.96 -12.13 16.83
C ASP A 39 5.48 -12.31 16.46
N PHE A 40 4.94 -11.35 15.70
CA PHE A 40 3.55 -11.42 15.23
C PHE A 40 3.29 -12.69 14.40
N ILE A 41 4.13 -12.97 13.40
CA ILE A 41 3.99 -14.14 12.53
C ILE A 41 4.12 -15.45 13.34
N THR A 42 5.06 -15.51 14.27
CA THR A 42 5.25 -16.70 15.15
C THR A 42 3.97 -16.96 15.95
N ALA A 43 3.39 -15.94 16.55
CA ALA A 43 2.13 -16.07 17.30
C ALA A 43 0.95 -16.41 16.38
N ALA A 44 0.89 -15.81 15.19
CA ALA A 44 -0.20 -16.03 14.23
C ALA A 44 -0.26 -17.47 13.68
N ARG A 45 0.82 -18.21 13.72
CA ARG A 45 0.86 -19.65 13.35
C ARG A 45 0.15 -20.56 14.35
N THR A 46 0.03 -20.13 15.61
CA THR A 46 -0.56 -20.92 16.68
C THR A 46 -1.89 -20.36 17.19
N LYS A 47 -2.18 -19.11 16.89
CA LYS A 47 -3.35 -18.38 17.38
C LYS A 47 -3.99 -17.62 16.22
N LYS A 48 -5.32 -17.65 16.11
CA LYS A 48 -6.06 -16.82 15.13
C LYS A 48 -5.96 -15.36 15.53
N MET A 49 -5.28 -14.57 14.72
CA MET A 49 -5.15 -13.14 14.87
C MET A 49 -6.29 -12.40 14.16
N ARG A 50 -6.74 -11.29 14.70
CA ARG A 50 -7.65 -10.35 14.04
C ARG A 50 -6.85 -9.22 13.43
N TYR A 51 -7.17 -8.83 12.20
CA TYR A 51 -6.53 -7.69 11.55
C TYR A 51 -7.54 -6.75 10.92
N SER A 52 -7.26 -5.46 10.96
CA SER A 52 -8.09 -4.42 10.36
C SER A 52 -7.47 -3.86 9.08
N THR A 53 -8.34 -3.49 8.15
CA THR A 53 -8.00 -2.73 6.95
C THR A 53 -9.13 -1.74 6.63
N TYR A 54 -8.89 -0.85 5.67
CA TYR A 54 -9.87 0.11 5.17
C TYR A 54 -10.89 -0.48 4.18
N GLY A 55 -11.12 -1.77 4.22
CA GLY A 55 -12.20 -2.44 3.46
C GLY A 55 -11.81 -3.80 2.93
N ALA A 56 -12.84 -4.58 2.62
CA ALA A 56 -12.69 -5.89 1.99
C ALA A 56 -12.19 -5.75 0.54
N LEU A 57 -11.29 -6.65 0.12
CA LEU A 57 -10.70 -6.72 -1.22
C LEU A 57 -9.93 -5.44 -1.64
N THR A 58 -9.55 -4.62 -0.66
CA THR A 58 -8.61 -3.51 -0.87
C THR A 58 -7.16 -4.01 -0.90
N ALA A 59 -6.25 -3.17 -1.35
CA ALA A 59 -4.82 -3.50 -1.38
C ALA A 59 -4.28 -3.97 -0.02
N ALA A 60 -4.73 -3.34 1.08
CA ALA A 60 -4.35 -3.74 2.44
C ALA A 60 -4.85 -5.14 2.82
N HIS A 61 -6.11 -5.48 2.46
CA HIS A 61 -6.64 -6.82 2.68
C HIS A 61 -5.84 -7.85 1.88
N ILE A 62 -5.67 -7.62 0.58
CA ILE A 62 -4.94 -8.52 -0.33
C ILE A 62 -3.49 -8.70 0.12
N ALA A 63 -2.81 -7.64 0.55
CA ALA A 63 -1.43 -7.72 1.04
C ALA A 63 -1.31 -8.54 2.34
N MET A 64 -2.29 -8.42 3.25
CA MET A 64 -2.31 -9.26 4.47
C MET A 64 -2.57 -10.72 4.14
N GLU A 65 -3.49 -11.03 3.24
CA GLU A 65 -3.75 -12.40 2.79
C GLU A 65 -2.53 -13.01 2.07
N ALA A 66 -1.81 -12.19 1.28
CA ALA A 66 -0.54 -12.61 0.67
C ALA A 66 0.52 -12.95 1.73
N LEU A 67 0.64 -12.11 2.78
CA LEU A 67 1.55 -12.37 3.90
C LEU A 67 1.14 -13.63 4.67
N ALA A 68 -0.14 -13.79 4.98
CA ALA A 68 -0.67 -14.95 5.69
C ALA A 68 -0.39 -16.25 4.94
N LYS A 69 -0.60 -16.25 3.62
CA LYS A 69 -0.28 -17.39 2.74
C LYS A 69 1.23 -17.67 2.71
N ALA A 70 2.06 -16.65 2.50
CA ALA A 70 3.52 -16.81 2.42
C ALA A 70 4.15 -17.25 3.75
N ALA A 71 3.62 -16.77 4.87
CA ALA A 71 4.11 -17.08 6.22
C ALA A 71 3.42 -18.28 6.89
N ASN A 72 2.46 -18.92 6.18
CA ASN A 72 1.70 -20.09 6.64
C ASN A 72 0.97 -19.86 7.96
N PHE A 73 0.07 -18.86 8.00
CA PHE A 73 -0.86 -18.63 9.10
C PHE A 73 -2.25 -18.22 8.58
N GLN A 74 -3.24 -18.19 9.47
CA GLN A 74 -4.59 -17.69 9.20
C GLN A 74 -4.93 -16.53 10.12
N ALA A 75 -5.63 -15.52 9.58
CA ALA A 75 -6.09 -14.38 10.36
C ALA A 75 -7.54 -14.03 9.99
N ILE A 76 -8.23 -13.34 10.91
CA ILE A 76 -9.61 -12.93 10.75
C ILE A 76 -9.63 -11.47 10.31
N HIS A 77 -10.15 -11.22 9.12
CA HIS A 77 -10.31 -9.87 8.59
C HIS A 77 -11.47 -9.13 9.27
N VAL A 78 -11.20 -7.91 9.73
CA VAL A 78 -12.19 -6.98 10.28
C VAL A 78 -12.14 -5.69 9.45
N PRO A 79 -13.02 -5.54 8.44
CA PRO A 79 -13.01 -4.36 7.57
C PRO A 79 -13.58 -3.13 8.27
N TYR A 80 -12.98 -1.97 8.01
CA TYR A 80 -13.43 -0.65 8.43
C TYR A 80 -13.66 0.25 7.20
N SER A 81 -14.32 1.39 7.40
CA SER A 81 -14.66 2.33 6.32
C SER A 81 -13.49 3.22 5.86
N GLY A 82 -12.35 3.20 6.57
CA GLY A 82 -11.19 4.03 6.23
C GLY A 82 -9.93 3.65 7.01
N ALA A 83 -8.79 4.19 6.57
CA ALA A 83 -7.48 3.93 7.18
C ALA A 83 -7.42 4.37 8.65
N ALA A 84 -7.90 5.58 8.95
CA ALA A 84 -7.90 6.12 10.31
C ALA A 84 -8.72 5.25 11.28
N THR A 85 -9.91 4.79 10.88
CA THR A 85 -10.76 3.91 11.71
C THR A 85 -10.15 2.53 11.89
N ALA A 86 -9.50 1.98 10.86
CA ALA A 86 -8.79 0.70 10.95
C ALA A 86 -7.61 0.79 11.94
N MET A 87 -6.83 1.87 11.90
CA MET A 87 -5.70 2.10 12.82
C MET A 87 -6.19 2.36 14.25
N SER A 88 -7.28 3.14 14.42
CA SER A 88 -7.89 3.36 15.74
C SER A 88 -8.37 2.07 16.39
N ALA A 89 -8.85 1.10 15.60
CA ALA A 89 -9.24 -0.20 16.11
C ALA A 89 -8.05 -0.98 16.71
N ALA A 90 -6.86 -0.90 16.10
CA ALA A 90 -5.65 -1.48 16.67
C ALA A 90 -5.18 -0.72 17.93
N MET A 91 -5.26 0.62 17.93
CA MET A 91 -4.97 1.43 19.13
C MET A 91 -5.87 1.05 20.30
N GLY A 92 -7.15 0.82 20.04
CA GLY A 92 -8.13 0.38 21.03
C GLY A 92 -8.02 -1.10 21.45
N GLY A 93 -7.14 -1.88 20.81
CA GLY A 93 -7.00 -3.34 21.08
C GLY A 93 -8.18 -4.18 20.55
N HIS A 94 -9.01 -3.64 19.66
CA HIS A 94 -10.12 -4.38 19.04
C HIS A 94 -9.64 -5.39 18.01
N VAL A 95 -8.45 -5.19 17.46
CA VAL A 95 -7.74 -6.11 16.56
C VAL A 95 -6.28 -6.23 16.99
N ASP A 96 -5.61 -7.30 16.58
CA ASP A 96 -4.22 -7.57 16.95
C ASP A 96 -3.23 -6.75 16.10
N ILE A 97 -3.60 -6.44 14.85
CA ILE A 97 -2.78 -5.67 13.90
C ILE A 97 -3.67 -4.89 12.93
N ALA A 98 -3.23 -3.72 12.49
CA ALA A 98 -3.86 -2.93 11.44
C ALA A 98 -2.93 -2.77 10.23
N ILE A 99 -3.52 -2.75 9.03
CA ILE A 99 -2.82 -2.51 7.77
C ILE A 99 -3.51 -1.37 7.03
N ALA A 100 -2.76 -0.31 6.74
CA ALA A 100 -3.25 0.82 5.95
C ALA A 100 -2.11 1.55 5.23
N SER A 101 -2.45 2.38 4.25
CA SER A 101 -1.55 3.34 3.61
C SER A 101 -1.72 4.73 4.25
N GLY A 102 -0.69 5.58 4.18
CA GLY A 102 -0.75 6.96 4.70
C GLY A 102 -1.00 7.04 6.20
N SER A 103 -0.51 6.07 6.97
CA SER A 103 -0.78 5.98 8.40
C SER A 103 0.49 5.84 9.24
N ALA A 104 1.66 6.12 8.63
CA ALA A 104 2.93 6.04 9.33
C ALA A 104 3.00 7.04 10.50
N GLY A 105 2.41 8.22 10.37
CA GLY A 105 2.32 9.22 11.44
C GLY A 105 1.43 8.83 12.61
N MET A 106 0.64 7.77 12.50
CA MET A 106 -0.07 7.17 13.64
C MET A 106 0.83 6.23 14.46
N ALA A 107 2.03 5.90 13.97
CA ALA A 107 3.04 5.18 14.73
C ALA A 107 3.85 6.15 15.60
N GLY A 108 4.27 5.68 16.76
CA GLY A 108 5.10 6.44 17.70
C GLY A 108 4.68 6.26 19.16
N PRO A 109 5.39 6.89 20.09
CA PRO A 109 5.11 6.78 21.52
C PRO A 109 3.67 7.15 21.85
N GLY A 110 3.00 6.32 22.62
CA GLY A 110 1.59 6.48 23.02
C GLY A 110 0.57 6.21 21.90
N LYS A 111 1.00 5.67 20.74
CA LYS A 111 0.14 5.44 19.58
C LYS A 111 0.23 3.97 19.13
N LEU A 112 0.81 3.75 17.97
CA LEU A 112 1.00 2.43 17.37
C LEU A 112 2.49 2.15 17.18
N ARG A 113 2.86 0.87 17.22
CA ARG A 113 4.17 0.37 16.79
C ARG A 113 4.06 -0.15 15.38
N MET A 114 4.88 0.40 14.49
CA MET A 114 5.04 -0.12 13.13
C MET A 114 5.96 -1.32 13.16
N LEU A 115 5.54 -2.45 12.59
CA LEU A 115 6.30 -3.70 12.53
C LEU A 115 6.97 -3.93 11.18
N ALA A 116 6.36 -3.48 10.09
CA ALA A 116 6.89 -3.62 8.73
C ALA A 116 6.22 -2.65 7.74
N ILE A 117 6.84 -2.50 6.59
CA ILE A 117 6.42 -1.66 5.48
C ILE A 117 6.42 -2.48 4.19
N ALA A 118 5.37 -2.34 3.36
CA ALA A 118 5.34 -2.92 2.02
C ALA A 118 6.02 -2.00 1.01
N HIS A 119 7.33 -2.01 0.99
CA HIS A 119 8.13 -1.23 0.05
C HIS A 119 9.41 -1.99 -0.32
N SER A 120 10.02 -1.67 -1.45
CA SER A 120 11.29 -2.26 -1.88
C SER A 120 12.49 -1.77 -1.06
N LYS A 121 12.35 -0.60 -0.42
CA LYS A 121 13.37 0.04 0.44
C LYS A 121 12.71 0.57 1.70
N ARG A 122 13.46 0.72 2.78
CA ARG A 122 13.00 1.40 4.00
C ARG A 122 12.66 2.86 3.70
N LEU A 123 11.68 3.39 4.40
CA LEU A 123 11.25 4.78 4.25
C LEU A 123 12.20 5.71 4.98
N GLU A 124 12.46 6.85 4.38
CA GLU A 124 13.10 7.98 5.08
C GLU A 124 12.27 8.39 6.30
N GLY A 125 12.92 8.54 7.45
CA GLY A 125 12.27 8.79 8.74
C GLY A 125 11.79 7.55 9.49
N TYR A 126 11.88 6.34 8.88
CA TYR A 126 11.51 5.05 9.47
C TYR A 126 12.56 3.98 9.13
N LEU A 127 13.84 4.36 9.18
CA LEU A 127 14.95 3.48 8.80
C LEU A 127 15.11 2.26 9.72
N ASP A 128 14.57 2.30 10.93
CA ASP A 128 14.57 1.17 11.86
C ASP A 128 13.47 0.14 11.56
N ILE A 129 12.48 0.49 10.70
CA ILE A 129 11.38 -0.38 10.35
C ILE A 129 11.75 -1.19 9.10
N PRO A 130 11.77 -2.53 9.18
CA PRO A 130 12.10 -3.37 8.05
C PRO A 130 10.99 -3.36 6.99
N THR A 131 11.36 -3.62 5.75
CA THR A 131 10.38 -3.94 4.71
C THR A 131 9.99 -5.42 4.80
N LEU A 132 8.80 -5.77 4.27
CA LEU A 132 8.40 -7.18 4.18
C LEU A 132 9.37 -7.98 3.30
N SER A 133 9.94 -7.35 2.26
CA SER A 133 10.94 -7.99 1.40
C SER A 133 12.23 -8.35 2.16
N GLU A 134 12.72 -7.47 3.04
CA GLU A 134 13.88 -7.76 3.92
C GLU A 134 13.60 -8.92 4.89
N LEU A 135 12.33 -9.12 5.25
CA LEU A 135 11.89 -10.22 6.11
C LEU A 135 11.63 -11.52 5.34
N GLY A 136 11.91 -11.57 4.03
CA GLY A 136 11.73 -12.75 3.18
C GLY A 136 10.34 -12.88 2.55
N TYR A 137 9.48 -11.86 2.68
CA TYR A 137 8.16 -11.81 2.05
C TYR A 137 8.15 -10.77 0.94
N PRO A 138 8.24 -11.13 -0.35
CA PRO A 138 8.37 -10.19 -1.45
C PRO A 138 7.01 -9.53 -1.78
N ILE A 139 6.45 -8.82 -0.80
CA ILE A 139 5.20 -8.07 -0.89
C ILE A 139 5.55 -6.60 -0.97
N ASN A 140 5.41 -6.02 -2.16
CA ASN A 140 5.64 -4.61 -2.42
C ASN A 140 4.34 -4.04 -3.00
N VAL A 141 3.57 -3.35 -2.16
CA VAL A 141 2.27 -2.79 -2.51
C VAL A 141 2.26 -1.30 -2.18
N LEU A 142 2.15 -0.49 -3.22
CA LEU A 142 2.10 0.96 -3.11
C LEU A 142 0.72 1.46 -3.54
N THR A 143 0.25 2.52 -2.90
CA THR A 143 -0.86 3.31 -3.42
C THR A 143 -0.26 4.45 -4.23
N TYR A 144 -0.44 4.43 -5.54
CA TYR A 144 0.07 5.43 -6.47
C TYR A 144 -0.90 6.61 -6.60
N PHE A 145 -0.35 7.82 -6.60
CA PHE A 145 -1.08 9.07 -6.84
C PHE A 145 -0.50 9.73 -8.08
N GLY A 146 -1.15 9.47 -9.20
CA GLY A 146 -0.68 9.88 -10.52
C GLY A 146 -1.81 10.31 -11.44
N LEU A 147 -1.44 10.71 -12.63
CA LEU A 147 -2.35 11.12 -13.70
C LEU A 147 -2.47 10.00 -14.73
N TRP A 148 -3.71 9.80 -15.17
CA TRP A 148 -4.09 8.89 -16.23
C TRP A 148 -4.94 9.64 -17.25
N ALA A 149 -4.72 9.37 -18.50
CA ALA A 149 -5.51 9.92 -19.60
C ALA A 149 -6.43 8.83 -20.19
N PRO A 150 -7.53 9.18 -20.85
CA PRO A 150 -8.30 8.25 -21.63
C PRO A 150 -7.46 7.56 -22.72
N ARG A 151 -7.77 6.29 -23.00
CA ARG A 151 -7.19 5.58 -24.16
C ARG A 151 -7.35 6.40 -25.44
N GLY A 152 -6.29 6.45 -26.24
CA GLY A 152 -6.29 7.21 -27.51
C GLY A 152 -5.90 8.68 -27.36
N THR A 153 -5.62 9.17 -26.16
CA THR A 153 -4.98 10.48 -25.98
C THR A 153 -3.66 10.52 -26.75
N PRO A 154 -3.42 11.56 -27.59
CA PRO A 154 -2.20 11.67 -28.37
C PRO A 154 -0.95 11.61 -27.47
N LYS A 155 0.03 10.82 -27.87
CA LYS A 155 1.29 10.65 -27.11
C LYS A 155 1.98 11.99 -26.82
N GLU A 156 1.90 12.91 -27.76
CA GLU A 156 2.44 14.26 -27.60
C GLU A 156 1.83 15.01 -26.42
N ASN A 157 0.52 14.89 -26.21
CA ASN A 157 -0.15 15.53 -25.08
C ASN A 157 0.25 14.87 -23.75
N ILE A 158 0.36 13.54 -23.71
CA ILE A 158 0.85 12.81 -22.55
C ILE A 158 2.26 13.29 -22.21
N GLN A 159 3.14 13.34 -23.22
CA GLN A 159 4.53 13.76 -23.03
C GLN A 159 4.64 15.22 -22.53
N LYS A 160 3.85 16.14 -23.07
CA LYS A 160 3.81 17.53 -22.60
C LYS A 160 3.46 17.65 -21.12
N VAL A 161 2.47 16.87 -20.66
CA VAL A 161 2.07 16.87 -19.24
C VAL A 161 3.16 16.26 -18.37
N TYR A 162 3.75 15.16 -18.81
CA TYR A 162 4.87 14.53 -18.07
C TYR A 162 6.08 15.46 -17.95
N GLU A 163 6.51 16.10 -19.04
CA GLU A 163 7.63 17.05 -19.02
C GLU A 163 7.37 18.25 -18.10
N ALA A 164 6.13 18.75 -18.07
CA ALA A 164 5.75 19.82 -17.14
C ALA A 164 5.88 19.36 -15.68
N HIS A 165 5.47 18.12 -15.36
CA HIS A 165 5.63 17.54 -14.02
C HIS A 165 7.09 17.33 -13.68
N LYS A 166 7.87 16.80 -14.62
CA LYS A 166 9.32 16.58 -14.46
C LYS A 166 10.03 17.89 -14.16
N LYS A 167 9.77 18.92 -14.94
CA LYS A 167 10.32 20.28 -14.75
C LYS A 167 9.95 20.84 -13.38
N ALA A 168 8.70 20.73 -12.96
CA ALA A 168 8.27 21.16 -11.62
C ALA A 168 9.00 20.39 -10.50
N ALA A 169 9.22 19.09 -10.70
CA ALA A 169 9.97 18.26 -9.75
C ALA A 169 11.46 18.65 -9.69
N GLU A 170 12.07 19.02 -10.82
CA GLU A 170 13.46 19.49 -10.90
C GLU A 170 13.61 20.86 -10.24
N GLU A 171 12.71 21.81 -10.51
CA GLU A 171 12.78 23.18 -10.01
C GLU A 171 12.34 23.31 -8.53
N ARG A 172 11.33 22.56 -8.11
CA ARG A 172 10.69 22.69 -6.79
C ARG A 172 10.60 21.39 -6.01
N GLY A 173 11.42 20.39 -6.32
CA GLY A 173 11.33 19.05 -5.75
C GLY A 173 11.40 19.01 -4.22
N LYS A 174 12.25 19.83 -3.61
CA LYS A 174 12.34 19.92 -2.14
C LYS A 174 11.02 20.40 -1.51
N GLU A 175 10.44 21.48 -2.03
CA GLU A 175 9.18 22.05 -1.55
C GLU A 175 8.01 21.09 -1.73
N ILE A 176 7.97 20.41 -2.90
CA ILE A 176 6.97 19.38 -3.20
C ILE A 176 7.12 18.21 -2.21
N ALA A 177 8.34 17.71 -1.99
CA ALA A 177 8.60 16.62 -1.07
C ALA A 177 8.22 16.98 0.38
N GLU A 178 8.54 18.18 0.85
CA GLU A 178 8.12 18.67 2.18
C GLU A 178 6.59 18.77 2.32
N THR A 179 5.91 19.20 1.26
CA THR A 179 4.45 19.28 1.23
C THR A 179 3.82 17.89 1.26
N LEU A 180 4.34 16.96 0.44
CA LEU A 180 3.90 15.57 0.41
C LEU A 180 4.13 14.87 1.75
N LYS A 181 5.25 15.15 2.42
CA LYS A 181 5.56 14.58 3.74
C LYS A 181 4.53 14.98 4.81
N LYS A 182 3.93 16.18 4.74
CA LYS A 182 2.86 16.62 5.66
C LYS A 182 1.60 15.76 5.57
N VAL A 183 1.38 15.11 4.42
CA VAL A 183 0.28 14.18 4.17
C VAL A 183 0.74 12.73 4.04
N GLU A 184 1.94 12.42 4.55
CA GLU A 184 2.53 11.08 4.61
C GLU A 184 2.75 10.43 3.23
N HIS A 185 2.89 11.23 2.19
CA HIS A 185 3.24 10.78 0.86
C HIS A 185 4.74 10.87 0.62
N ASN A 186 5.28 9.91 -0.12
CA ASN A 186 6.64 9.97 -0.63
C ASN A 186 6.63 10.43 -2.07
N MET A 187 7.47 11.41 -2.40
CA MET A 187 7.63 11.83 -3.78
C MET A 187 8.19 10.66 -4.60
N LEU A 188 7.50 10.31 -5.67
CA LEU A 188 7.89 9.26 -6.60
C LEU A 188 7.45 9.66 -8.00
N LEU A 189 8.30 10.37 -8.71
CA LEU A 189 8.04 10.71 -10.10
C LEU A 189 8.35 9.51 -10.99
N LEU A 190 7.32 8.99 -11.67
CA LEU A 190 7.46 7.96 -12.69
C LEU A 190 7.08 8.51 -14.05
N SER A 191 7.81 8.08 -15.06
CA SER A 191 7.46 8.32 -16.46
C SER A 191 6.17 7.59 -16.85
N PRO A 192 5.54 7.92 -18.00
CA PRO A 192 4.39 7.17 -18.49
C PRO A 192 4.69 5.67 -18.62
N GLU A 193 5.88 5.31 -19.09
CA GLU A 193 6.32 3.93 -19.28
C GLU A 193 6.49 3.21 -17.93
N ASP A 194 7.23 3.83 -16.98
CA ASP A 194 7.49 3.25 -15.66
C ASP A 194 6.21 3.11 -14.84
N LEU A 195 5.30 4.11 -14.91
CA LEU A 195 4.00 4.03 -14.26
C LEU A 195 3.15 2.90 -14.84
N GLY A 196 3.15 2.75 -16.17
CA GLY A 196 2.45 1.68 -16.85
C GLY A 196 2.97 0.30 -16.45
N ALA A 197 4.29 0.13 -16.37
CA ALA A 197 4.94 -1.10 -15.94
C ALA A 197 4.63 -1.43 -14.47
N ALA A 198 4.77 -0.45 -13.57
CA ALA A 198 4.47 -0.60 -12.14
C ALA A 198 3.01 -1.00 -11.91
N TYR A 199 2.09 -0.33 -12.59
CA TYR A 199 0.65 -0.61 -12.44
C TYR A 199 0.25 -1.98 -13.01
N ARG A 200 0.89 -2.43 -14.09
CA ARG A 200 0.67 -3.77 -14.63
C ARG A 200 1.16 -4.85 -13.68
N ALA A 201 2.34 -4.68 -13.12
CA ALA A 201 2.86 -5.61 -12.11
C ALA A 201 1.94 -5.70 -10.87
N ASP A 202 1.44 -4.55 -10.40
CA ASP A 202 0.49 -4.47 -9.29
C ASP A 202 -0.87 -5.11 -9.65
N TYR A 203 -1.35 -4.88 -10.86
CA TYR A 203 -2.57 -5.52 -11.38
C TYR A 203 -2.44 -7.05 -11.41
N ASP A 204 -1.32 -7.57 -11.90
CA ASP A 204 -1.09 -9.01 -12.00
C ASP A 204 -0.97 -9.66 -10.61
N PHE A 205 -0.30 -8.99 -9.68
CA PHE A 205 -0.25 -9.40 -8.27
C PHE A 205 -1.64 -9.49 -7.66
N HIS A 206 -2.44 -8.43 -7.77
CA HIS A 206 -3.80 -8.38 -7.22
C HIS A 206 -4.71 -9.41 -7.89
N LYS A 207 -4.64 -9.56 -9.22
CA LYS A 207 -5.41 -10.55 -9.96
C LYS A 207 -5.12 -11.97 -9.49
N LYS A 208 -3.85 -12.31 -9.31
CA LYS A 208 -3.43 -13.61 -8.78
C LYS A 208 -3.99 -13.84 -7.38
N MET A 209 -3.81 -12.87 -6.48
CA MET A 209 -4.25 -12.99 -5.10
C MET A 209 -5.78 -13.09 -5.00
N LEU A 210 -6.52 -12.31 -5.77
CA LEU A 210 -7.98 -12.40 -5.83
C LEU A 210 -8.45 -13.76 -6.36
N GLY A 211 -7.70 -14.34 -7.32
CA GLY A 211 -7.94 -15.70 -7.80
C GLY A 211 -7.75 -16.73 -6.70
N ASP A 212 -6.65 -16.64 -5.97
CA ASP A 212 -6.34 -17.51 -4.83
C ASP A 212 -7.40 -17.42 -3.71
N MET A 213 -7.97 -16.24 -3.51
CA MET A 213 -9.05 -15.97 -2.53
C MET A 213 -10.44 -16.36 -3.05
N GLY A 214 -10.59 -16.80 -4.30
CA GLY A 214 -11.89 -17.08 -4.94
C GLY A 214 -12.76 -15.83 -5.15
N ALA A 215 -12.14 -14.63 -5.15
CA ALA A 215 -12.84 -13.35 -5.21
C ALA A 215 -12.81 -12.68 -6.60
N LEU A 216 -12.24 -13.34 -7.62
CA LEU A 216 -12.31 -12.86 -9.01
C LEU A 216 -13.73 -12.99 -9.53
N VAL A 217 -14.28 -11.89 -10.06
CA VAL A 217 -15.53 -11.91 -10.81
C VAL A 217 -15.23 -12.40 -12.23
N LYS A 218 -15.96 -13.44 -12.64
CA LYS A 218 -15.94 -14.00 -14.01
C LYS A 218 -16.69 -13.09 -14.99
#